data_3f73ad544da0a32aabe0c5c1b7c4a8a7
#
_entry.id   3f73ad544da0a32aabe0c5c1b7c4a8a7
#
_cell.length_a   1.000
_cell.length_b   1.000
_cell.length_c   1.000
_cell.angle_alpha   90.00
_cell.angle_beta   90.00
_cell.angle_gamma   90.00
#
_symmetry.space_group_name_H-M   'P 1'
#
loop_
_entity.id
_entity.type
_entity.pdbx_description
1 polymer ?
#
loop_
_entity_poly.entity_id
_entity_poly.type
_entity_poly.pdbx_seq_one_letter_code
_entity_poly.pdbx_strand_id
1 'polypeptide(L)'
;MSQLNSVWVFSDNPERYAELFGGAQQWGQQVYAIVQNTDQAQAVMPYGPKCLYVLAQNYALQRTENYAESIAALLKDKHPAMLLLAATKRGKALAARLSVQLNAALVNDATAVDIVDGHICAEHRMYGGLAFAQEKINSPLAIITLAPGVQEPCTSDTSHQCPTETVPYVAP
;
A
#
# COMPACT_ATOMS: atom_id res chain seq x y z
N MET A 1 10.64 18.23 8.93
CA MET A 1 10.44 17.00 8.15
C MET A 1 8.97 16.83 7.80
N SER A 2 8.72 16.66 6.53
CA SER A 2 7.36 16.47 6.05
C SER A 2 6.95 15.01 6.14
N GLN A 3 5.74 14.76 6.60
CA GLN A 3 5.09 13.46 6.49
C GLN A 3 3.76 13.65 5.80
N LEU A 4 3.33 12.61 5.08
CA LEU A 4 2.00 12.58 4.47
C LEU A 4 0.94 12.38 5.56
N ASN A 5 -0.29 12.84 5.31
CA ASN A 5 -1.38 12.64 6.26
C ASN A 5 -1.66 11.17 6.51
N SER A 6 -1.74 10.37 5.45
CA SER A 6 -2.01 8.95 5.58
C SER A 6 -1.34 8.16 4.48
N VAL A 7 -0.85 6.99 4.86
CA VAL A 7 -0.28 6.00 3.96
C VAL A 7 -1.03 4.69 4.19
N TRP A 8 -1.48 4.08 3.12
CA TRP A 8 -2.20 2.82 3.13
C TRP A 8 -1.31 1.72 2.57
N VAL A 9 -1.40 0.53 3.12
CA VAL A 9 -0.59 -0.60 2.68
C VAL A 9 -1.47 -1.78 2.31
N PHE A 10 -1.04 -2.53 1.29
CA PHE A 10 -1.64 -3.79 0.88
C PHE A 10 -0.58 -4.72 0.32
N SER A 11 -0.68 -6.00 0.63
CA SER A 11 0.15 -7.03 0.01
C SER A 11 -0.65 -8.31 -0.22
N ASP A 12 -0.46 -8.91 -1.38
CA ASP A 12 -0.96 -10.25 -1.66
C ASP A 12 -0.12 -11.32 -0.94
N ASN A 13 1.12 -10.99 -0.57
CA ASN A 13 1.99 -11.84 0.24
C ASN A 13 2.02 -11.32 1.68
N PRO A 14 1.45 -12.06 2.65
CA PRO A 14 1.38 -11.58 4.03
C PRO A 14 2.74 -11.30 4.68
N GLU A 15 3.79 -11.94 4.22
CA GLU A 15 5.13 -11.75 4.79
C GLU A 15 5.72 -10.37 4.47
N ARG A 16 5.18 -9.68 3.49
CA ARG A 16 5.68 -8.38 3.07
C ARG A 16 5.11 -7.21 3.87
N TYR A 17 4.09 -7.43 4.71
CA TYR A 17 3.47 -6.33 5.46
C TYR A 17 4.45 -5.65 6.43
N ALA A 18 5.33 -6.39 7.08
CA ALA A 18 6.24 -5.78 8.06
C ALA A 18 7.13 -4.69 7.44
N GLU A 19 7.68 -4.93 6.26
CA GLU A 19 8.51 -3.92 5.60
C GLU A 19 7.68 -2.77 5.00
N LEU A 20 6.46 -3.06 4.52
CA LEU A 20 5.56 -2.01 4.07
C LEU A 20 5.18 -1.07 5.21
N PHE A 21 4.86 -1.62 6.38
CA PHE A 21 4.59 -0.81 7.57
C PHE A 21 5.82 -0.01 7.99
N GLY A 22 7.01 -0.58 7.88
CA GLY A 22 8.25 0.14 8.17
C GLY A 22 8.39 1.41 7.34
N GLY A 23 8.15 1.31 6.05
CA GLY A 23 8.15 2.47 5.15
C GLY A 23 6.99 3.40 5.43
N ALA A 24 5.78 2.87 5.55
CA ALA A 24 4.59 3.67 5.77
C ALA A 24 4.67 4.51 7.05
N GLN A 25 5.20 3.96 8.12
CA GLN A 25 5.38 4.69 9.38
C GLN A 25 6.39 5.82 9.25
N GLN A 26 7.38 5.65 8.40
CA GLN A 26 8.37 6.69 8.13
C GLN A 26 7.77 7.85 7.34
N TRP A 27 6.88 7.56 6.39
CA TRP A 27 6.38 8.54 5.42
C TRP A 27 5.03 9.13 5.77
N GLY A 28 4.24 8.48 6.61
CA GLY A 28 2.89 8.92 6.96
C GLY A 28 2.70 9.16 8.44
N GLN A 29 1.86 10.14 8.77
CA GLN A 29 1.45 10.39 10.14
C GLN A 29 0.54 9.29 10.67
N GLN A 30 -0.29 8.74 9.79
CA GLN A 30 -1.20 7.64 10.09
C GLN A 30 -1.07 6.56 9.04
N VAL A 31 -1.11 5.30 9.48
CA VAL A 31 -0.98 4.15 8.59
C VAL A 31 -2.24 3.32 8.68
N TYR A 32 -2.77 2.95 7.54
CA TYR A 32 -3.93 2.07 7.39
C TYR A 32 -3.51 0.86 6.57
N ALA A 33 -4.17 -0.27 6.79
CA ALA A 33 -3.87 -1.46 6.01
C ALA A 33 -5.15 -2.08 5.46
N ILE A 34 -5.04 -2.61 4.25
CA ILE A 34 -6.06 -3.45 3.63
C ILE A 34 -5.51 -4.87 3.68
N VAL A 35 -6.31 -5.81 4.18
CA VAL A 35 -5.92 -7.21 4.32
C VAL A 35 -6.98 -8.10 3.68
N GLN A 36 -6.61 -9.32 3.33
CA GLN A 36 -7.47 -10.22 2.57
C GLN A 36 -8.45 -11.00 3.45
N ASN A 37 -8.13 -11.16 4.74
CA ASN A 37 -8.97 -11.93 5.66
C ASN A 37 -8.68 -11.54 7.12
N THR A 38 -9.47 -12.08 8.04
CA THR A 38 -9.35 -11.76 9.45
C THR A 38 -8.07 -12.30 10.08
N ASP A 39 -7.53 -13.41 9.59
CA ASP A 39 -6.27 -13.94 10.11
C ASP A 39 -5.11 -12.98 9.80
N GLN A 40 -5.10 -12.41 8.61
CA GLN A 40 -4.12 -11.38 8.27
C GLN A 40 -4.33 -10.12 9.09
N ALA A 41 -5.57 -9.73 9.37
CA ALA A 41 -5.85 -8.58 10.22
C ALA A 41 -5.24 -8.76 11.60
N GLN A 42 -5.38 -9.93 12.20
CA GLN A 42 -4.77 -10.23 13.49
C GLN A 42 -3.25 -10.23 13.42
N ALA A 43 -2.69 -10.74 12.32
CA ALA A 43 -1.24 -10.81 12.14
C ALA A 43 -0.60 -9.43 12.00
N VAL A 44 -1.29 -8.46 11.37
CA VAL A 44 -0.74 -7.13 11.16
C VAL A 44 -1.14 -6.11 12.23
N MET A 45 -2.10 -6.45 13.08
CA MET A 45 -2.52 -5.57 14.19
C MET A 45 -1.34 -5.05 15.03
N PRO A 46 -0.36 -5.89 15.39
CA PRO A 46 0.79 -5.41 16.18
C PRO A 46 1.69 -4.42 15.46
N TYR A 47 1.54 -4.24 14.15
CA TYR A 47 2.35 -3.27 13.41
C TYR A 47 1.87 -1.82 13.55
N GLY A 48 0.73 -1.60 14.21
CA GLY A 48 0.28 -0.28 14.60
C GLY A 48 -0.61 0.45 13.60
N PRO A 49 -1.44 -0.23 12.81
CA PRO A 49 -2.39 0.50 11.94
C PRO A 49 -3.42 1.25 12.76
N LYS A 50 -3.88 2.37 12.23
CA LYS A 50 -4.99 3.10 12.85
C LYS A 50 -6.33 2.41 12.62
N CYS A 51 -6.49 1.77 11.49
CA CYS A 51 -7.66 0.96 11.15
C CYS A 51 -7.25 -0.12 10.17
N LEU A 52 -7.91 -1.28 10.25
CA LEU A 52 -7.72 -2.38 9.32
C LEU A 52 -8.97 -2.56 8.48
N TYR A 53 -8.80 -2.71 7.18
CA TYR A 53 -9.87 -2.92 6.23
C TYR A 53 -9.75 -4.33 5.65
N VAL A 54 -10.73 -5.17 5.95
CA VAL A 54 -10.73 -6.58 5.56
C VAL A 54 -11.61 -6.76 4.34
N LEU A 55 -11.02 -7.29 3.25
CA LEU A 55 -11.77 -7.60 2.05
C LEU A 55 -12.78 -8.71 2.35
N ALA A 56 -13.97 -8.64 1.74
CA ALA A 56 -15.05 -9.59 1.99
C ALA A 56 -14.64 -11.01 1.59
N GLN A 57 -15.19 -12.02 2.28
CA GLN A 57 -14.64 -13.37 2.36
C GLN A 57 -14.51 -14.16 1.07
N ASN A 58 -15.36 -13.91 0.09
CA ASN A 58 -15.37 -14.75 -1.12
C ASN A 58 -14.19 -14.48 -2.06
N TYR A 59 -13.27 -13.65 -1.65
CA TYR A 59 -12.13 -13.25 -2.48
C TYR A 59 -11.00 -14.26 -2.49
N ALA A 60 -11.00 -15.23 -1.60
CA ALA A 60 -9.94 -16.23 -1.54
C ALA A 60 -9.76 -17.02 -2.84
N LEU A 61 -10.80 -17.08 -3.65
CA LEU A 61 -10.78 -17.82 -4.92
C LEU A 61 -10.56 -16.90 -6.13
N GLN A 62 -10.37 -15.60 -5.91
CA GLN A 62 -10.22 -14.64 -7.00
C GLN A 62 -8.79 -14.14 -7.12
N ARG A 63 -8.45 -13.66 -8.29
CA ARG A 63 -7.15 -13.04 -8.51
C ARG A 63 -7.08 -11.71 -7.76
N THR A 64 -5.90 -11.38 -7.26
CA THR A 64 -5.66 -10.15 -6.51
C THR A 64 -6.09 -8.90 -7.29
N GLU A 65 -5.83 -8.84 -8.58
CA GLU A 65 -6.21 -7.71 -9.42
C GLU A 65 -7.72 -7.50 -9.53
N ASN A 66 -8.53 -8.51 -9.21
CA ASN A 66 -9.99 -8.38 -9.20
C ASN A 66 -10.52 -7.62 -7.97
N TYR A 67 -9.66 -7.32 -7.01
CA TYR A 67 -10.00 -6.45 -5.89
C TYR A 67 -9.94 -4.96 -6.25
N ALA A 68 -9.48 -4.62 -7.45
CA ALA A 68 -9.24 -3.24 -7.83
C ALA A 68 -10.48 -2.35 -7.67
N GLU A 69 -11.66 -2.81 -8.10
CA GLU A 69 -12.90 -2.04 -7.99
C GLU A 69 -13.30 -1.82 -6.54
N SER A 70 -13.16 -2.86 -5.71
CA SER A 70 -13.47 -2.78 -4.29
C SER A 70 -12.54 -1.81 -3.55
N ILE A 71 -11.25 -1.92 -3.82
CA ILE A 71 -10.25 -1.05 -3.20
C ILE A 71 -10.39 0.37 -3.72
N ALA A 72 -10.64 0.55 -5.01
CA ALA A 72 -10.84 1.89 -5.59
C ALA A 72 -12.03 2.60 -4.95
N ALA A 73 -13.14 1.90 -4.74
CA ALA A 73 -14.32 2.48 -4.08
C ALA A 73 -14.00 2.93 -2.66
N LEU A 74 -13.24 2.11 -1.92
CA LEU A 74 -12.79 2.46 -0.56
C LEU A 74 -11.90 3.70 -0.59
N LEU A 75 -10.90 3.73 -1.46
CA LEU A 75 -9.93 4.83 -1.49
C LEU A 75 -10.52 6.14 -1.98
N LYS A 76 -11.53 6.10 -2.87
CA LYS A 76 -12.26 7.31 -3.28
C LYS A 76 -12.95 7.98 -2.10
N ASP A 77 -13.40 7.21 -1.13
CA ASP A 77 -14.04 7.73 0.07
C ASP A 77 -13.01 8.23 1.10
N LYS A 78 -11.87 7.58 1.20
CA LYS A 78 -10.88 7.84 2.26
C LYS A 78 -9.78 8.83 1.88
N HIS A 79 -9.55 9.09 0.62
CA HIS A 79 -8.58 10.06 0.11
C HIS A 79 -7.15 9.89 0.67
N PRO A 80 -6.51 8.72 0.54
CA PRO A 80 -5.14 8.54 1.01
C PRO A 80 -4.16 9.36 0.19
N ALA A 81 -3.02 9.72 0.78
CA ALA A 81 -1.93 10.37 0.05
C ALA A 81 -1.07 9.35 -0.71
N MET A 82 -0.92 8.14 -0.17
CA MET A 82 -0.13 7.09 -0.79
C MET A 82 -0.77 5.73 -0.52
N LEU A 83 -0.77 4.87 -1.55
CA LEU A 83 -1.03 3.45 -1.41
C LEU A 83 0.27 2.71 -1.72
N LEU A 84 0.76 1.95 -0.76
CA LEU A 84 2.00 1.22 -0.86
C LEU A 84 1.71 -0.28 -0.97
N LEU A 85 2.22 -0.92 -2.03
CA LEU A 85 2.04 -2.34 -2.25
C LEU A 85 3.39 -3.03 -2.36
N ALA A 86 3.42 -4.33 -2.08
CA ALA A 86 4.59 -5.14 -2.39
C ALA A 86 4.73 -5.29 -3.90
N ALA A 87 5.96 -5.20 -4.42
CA ALA A 87 6.24 -5.32 -5.84
C ALA A 87 6.28 -6.78 -6.27
N THR A 88 5.17 -7.49 -6.07
CA THR A 88 4.94 -8.82 -6.59
C THR A 88 4.25 -8.73 -7.94
N LYS A 89 4.21 -9.83 -8.68
CA LYS A 89 3.50 -9.85 -9.97
C LYS A 89 2.03 -9.43 -9.80
N ARG A 90 1.35 -9.98 -8.79
CA ARG A 90 -0.06 -9.66 -8.52
C ARG A 90 -0.24 -8.26 -7.96
N GLY A 91 0.67 -7.83 -7.10
CA GLY A 91 0.65 -6.46 -6.55
C GLY A 91 0.79 -5.42 -7.63
N LYS A 92 1.68 -5.63 -8.59
CA LYS A 92 1.85 -4.73 -9.73
C LYS A 92 0.63 -4.72 -10.64
N ALA A 93 0.00 -5.86 -10.88
CA ALA A 93 -1.24 -5.93 -11.67
C ALA A 93 -2.37 -5.15 -11.01
N LEU A 94 -2.53 -5.31 -9.71
CA LEU A 94 -3.50 -4.55 -8.93
C LEU A 94 -3.20 -3.05 -8.98
N ALA A 95 -1.95 -2.68 -8.76
CA ALA A 95 -1.52 -1.28 -8.77
C ALA A 95 -1.82 -0.60 -10.11
N ALA A 96 -1.58 -1.30 -11.21
CA ALA A 96 -1.86 -0.77 -12.55
C ALA A 96 -3.35 -0.48 -12.74
N ARG A 97 -4.23 -1.39 -12.33
CA ARG A 97 -5.68 -1.18 -12.43
C ARG A 97 -6.14 -0.02 -11.53
N LEU A 98 -5.61 0.04 -10.32
CA LEU A 98 -5.96 1.12 -9.38
C LEU A 98 -5.52 2.49 -9.90
N SER A 99 -4.34 2.58 -10.51
CA SER A 99 -3.85 3.84 -11.05
C SER A 99 -4.77 4.40 -12.13
N VAL A 100 -5.31 3.53 -12.98
CA VAL A 100 -6.27 3.93 -14.02
C VAL A 100 -7.60 4.36 -13.39
N GLN A 101 -8.14 3.57 -12.47
CA GLN A 101 -9.45 3.85 -11.88
C GLN A 101 -9.46 5.08 -10.99
N LEU A 102 -8.34 5.35 -10.31
CA LEU A 102 -8.21 6.47 -9.39
C LEU A 102 -7.53 7.68 -10.03
N ASN A 103 -7.13 7.57 -11.28
CA ASN A 103 -6.35 8.61 -11.96
C ASN A 103 -5.15 9.04 -11.11
N ALA A 104 -4.42 8.05 -10.60
CA ALA A 104 -3.30 8.24 -9.69
C ALA A 104 -1.98 7.96 -10.38
N ALA A 105 -0.92 8.64 -9.94
CA ALA A 105 0.43 8.34 -10.39
C ALA A 105 0.85 6.96 -9.88
N LEU A 106 1.60 6.22 -10.70
CA LEU A 106 2.09 4.88 -10.37
C LEU A 106 3.60 4.82 -10.54
N VAL A 107 4.29 4.35 -9.50
CA VAL A 107 5.72 4.04 -9.58
C VAL A 107 5.91 2.57 -9.16
N ASN A 108 6.44 1.77 -10.08
CA ASN A 108 6.68 0.35 -9.85
C ASN A 108 8.14 0.09 -9.44
N ASP A 109 8.31 -0.92 -8.60
CA ASP A 109 9.64 -1.37 -8.16
C ASP A 109 10.47 -0.25 -7.54
N ALA A 110 9.83 0.56 -6.70
CA ALA A 110 10.52 1.65 -6.02
C ALA A 110 11.63 1.10 -5.12
N THR A 111 12.79 1.69 -5.23
CA THR A 111 13.99 1.33 -4.45
C THR A 111 14.33 2.38 -3.40
N ALA A 112 13.75 3.56 -3.50
CA ALA A 112 13.86 4.61 -2.49
C ALA A 112 12.65 5.51 -2.57
N VAL A 113 12.17 5.98 -1.43
CA VAL A 113 11.06 6.94 -1.34
C VAL A 113 11.42 7.98 -0.29
N ASP A 114 11.23 9.25 -0.64
CA ASP A 114 11.39 10.37 0.27
C ASP A 114 10.21 11.32 0.16
N ILE A 115 9.92 12.01 1.26
CA ILE A 115 8.92 13.08 1.28
C ILE A 115 9.66 14.40 1.40
N VAL A 116 9.63 15.19 0.33
CA VAL A 116 10.36 16.46 0.25
C VAL A 116 9.35 17.57 0.01
N ASP A 117 9.24 18.51 0.96
CA ASP A 117 8.30 19.64 0.89
C ASP A 117 6.86 19.19 0.62
N GLY A 118 6.44 18.10 1.26
CA GLY A 118 5.10 17.55 1.08
C GLY A 118 4.90 16.75 -0.21
N HIS A 119 5.92 16.61 -1.04
CA HIS A 119 5.87 15.84 -2.27
C HIS A 119 6.59 14.50 -2.14
N ILE A 120 6.03 13.49 -2.79
CA ILE A 120 6.62 12.16 -2.83
C ILE A 120 7.66 12.14 -3.95
N CYS A 121 8.90 11.77 -3.60
CA CYS A 121 9.97 11.55 -4.56
C CYS A 121 10.37 10.08 -4.50
N ALA A 122 10.29 9.38 -5.61
CA ALA A 122 10.56 7.95 -5.66
C ALA A 122 11.65 7.63 -6.69
N GLU A 123 12.53 6.72 -6.33
CA GLU A 123 13.49 6.14 -7.25
C GLU A 123 13.08 4.73 -7.60
N HIS A 124 13.15 4.36 -8.87
CA HIS A 124 12.74 3.03 -9.31
C HIS A 124 13.66 2.49 -10.39
N ARG A 125 13.64 1.17 -10.55
CA ARG A 125 14.45 0.47 -11.54
C ARG A 125 13.88 0.64 -12.95
N MET A 126 14.79 0.75 -13.91
CA MET A 126 14.48 0.79 -15.34
C MET A 126 15.34 -0.22 -16.08
N TYR A 127 14.88 -0.64 -17.24
CA TYR A 127 15.66 -1.51 -18.16
C TYR A 127 16.19 -2.76 -17.46
N GLY A 128 15.33 -3.47 -16.72
CA GLY A 128 15.72 -4.71 -16.05
C GLY A 128 16.77 -4.53 -14.94
N GLY A 129 16.86 -3.33 -14.37
CA GLY A 129 17.83 -3.04 -13.32
C GLY A 129 19.15 -2.42 -13.79
N LEU A 130 19.25 -2.11 -15.09
CA LEU A 130 20.45 -1.46 -15.64
C LEU A 130 20.53 0.02 -15.35
N ALA A 131 19.42 0.65 -15.00
CA ALA A 131 19.35 2.07 -14.71
C ALA A 131 18.29 2.35 -13.65
N PHE A 132 18.38 3.54 -13.01
CA PHE A 132 17.40 4.02 -12.05
C PHE A 132 16.87 5.38 -12.53
N ALA A 133 15.60 5.64 -12.27
CA ALA A 133 14.97 6.93 -12.51
C ALA A 133 14.41 7.48 -11.21
N GLN A 134 14.44 8.80 -11.08
CA GLN A 134 13.81 9.50 -9.96
C GLN A 134 12.61 10.28 -10.47
N GLU A 135 11.51 10.22 -9.73
CA GLU A 135 10.28 10.91 -10.07
C GLU A 135 9.74 11.67 -8.88
N LYS A 136 9.35 12.92 -9.15
CA LYS A 136 8.57 13.73 -8.20
C LYS A 136 7.11 13.59 -8.58
N ILE A 137 6.29 13.20 -7.61
CA ILE A 137 4.88 12.91 -7.86
C ILE A 137 4.04 14.12 -7.47
N ASN A 138 3.21 14.57 -8.41
CA ASN A 138 2.34 15.72 -8.22
C ASN A 138 0.85 15.36 -8.11
N SER A 139 0.47 14.07 -8.30
CA SER A 139 -0.94 13.69 -8.16
C SER A 139 -1.36 13.63 -6.69
N PRO A 140 -2.66 13.84 -6.37
CA PRO A 140 -3.13 13.78 -4.99
C PRO A 140 -2.92 12.42 -4.33
N LEU A 141 -2.97 11.34 -5.11
CA LEU A 141 -2.68 9.98 -4.64
C LEU A 141 -1.53 9.43 -5.45
N ALA A 142 -0.53 8.86 -4.76
CA ALA A 142 0.54 8.10 -5.38
C ALA A 142 0.37 6.63 -5.05
N ILE A 143 0.48 5.78 -6.07
CA ILE A 143 0.47 4.33 -5.91
C ILE A 143 1.89 3.84 -6.18
N ILE A 144 2.48 3.17 -5.19
CA ILE A 144 3.88 2.76 -5.25
C ILE A 144 3.98 1.28 -4.93
N THR A 145 4.63 0.51 -5.79
CA THR A 145 5.02 -0.86 -5.44
C THR A 145 6.47 -0.84 -4.98
N LEU A 146 6.71 -1.41 -3.80
CA LEU A 146 8.01 -1.36 -3.14
C LEU A 146 8.79 -2.64 -3.39
N ALA A 147 10.00 -2.51 -3.92
CA ALA A 147 10.88 -3.64 -4.17
C ALA A 147 11.25 -4.34 -2.85
N PRO A 148 11.49 -5.67 -2.87
CA PRO A 148 11.84 -6.39 -1.65
C PRO A 148 13.18 -5.92 -1.08
N GLY A 149 13.26 -5.89 0.26
CA GLY A 149 14.49 -5.55 0.96
C GLY A 149 14.84 -4.07 1.00
N VAL A 150 13.97 -3.20 0.47
CA VAL A 150 14.21 -1.75 0.42
C VAL A 150 14.02 -1.09 1.77
N GLN A 151 13.07 -1.59 2.56
CA GLN A 151 12.73 -1.01 3.86
C GLN A 151 12.95 -2.03 4.98
N GLU A 152 13.38 -1.52 6.12
CA GLU A 152 13.46 -2.33 7.34
C GLU A 152 12.06 -2.70 7.81
N PRO A 153 11.86 -3.93 8.30
CA PRO A 153 10.58 -4.29 8.90
C PRO A 153 10.28 -3.41 10.12
N CYS A 154 8.99 -3.11 10.32
CA CYS A 154 8.55 -2.39 11.50
C CYS A 154 8.69 -3.25 12.76
N THR A 155 8.70 -2.60 13.92
CA THR A 155 8.62 -3.30 15.21
C THR A 155 7.17 -3.70 15.51
N SER A 156 6.99 -4.69 16.37
CA SER A 156 5.66 -5.16 16.78
C SER A 156 5.32 -4.66 18.18
N ASP A 157 4.06 -4.25 18.35
CA ASP A 157 3.48 -3.92 19.66
C ASP A 157 2.22 -4.76 19.84
N THR A 158 2.34 -5.85 20.60
CA THR A 158 1.23 -6.79 20.78
C THR A 158 0.07 -6.20 21.58
N SER A 159 0.26 -5.06 22.23
CA SER A 159 -0.81 -4.36 22.96
C SER A 159 -1.64 -3.46 22.05
N HIS A 160 -1.19 -3.20 20.82
CA HIS A 160 -1.89 -2.28 19.91
C HIS A 160 -3.22 -2.88 19.47
N GLN A 161 -4.26 -2.06 19.52
CA GLN A 161 -5.61 -2.41 19.05
C GLN A 161 -6.13 -1.28 18.17
N CYS A 162 -6.88 -1.64 17.15
CA CYS A 162 -7.54 -0.68 16.28
C CYS A 162 -8.86 -1.24 15.75
N PRO A 163 -9.75 -0.36 15.24
CA PRO A 163 -10.98 -0.83 14.58
C PRO A 163 -10.68 -1.65 13.34
N THR A 164 -11.58 -2.57 13.04
CA THR A 164 -11.54 -3.40 11.83
C THR A 164 -12.85 -3.21 11.08
N GLU A 165 -12.79 -2.87 9.80
CA GLU A 165 -13.96 -2.68 8.94
C GLU A 165 -13.91 -3.67 7.78
N THR A 166 -15.07 -4.11 7.32
CA THR A 166 -15.18 -4.98 6.14
C THR A 166 -15.35 -4.12 4.89
N VAL A 167 -14.56 -4.42 3.86
CA VAL A 167 -14.67 -3.75 2.56
C VAL A 167 -15.70 -4.51 1.72
N PRO A 168 -16.79 -3.85 1.30
CA PRO A 168 -17.79 -4.49 0.44
C PRO A 168 -17.21 -4.89 -0.91
N TYR A 169 -17.69 -5.99 -1.46
CA TYR A 169 -17.25 -6.42 -2.79
C TYR A 169 -17.90 -5.56 -3.88
N VAL A 170 -17.06 -5.10 -4.80
CA VAL A 170 -17.50 -4.45 -6.04
C VAL A 170 -16.98 -5.28 -7.20
N ALA A 171 -17.88 -5.78 -8.04
CA ALA A 171 -17.50 -6.63 -9.17
C ALA A 171 -16.69 -5.85 -10.20
N PRO A 172 -15.71 -6.50 -10.84
CA PRO A 172 -14.96 -5.89 -11.94
C PRO A 172 -15.85 -5.59 -13.13
#